data_30f256bf4585b43a376a10aca00680fd
#
_entry.id   30f256bf4585b43a376a10aca00680fd
#
_cell.length_a   1.000
_cell.length_b   1.000
_cell.length_c   1.000
_cell.angle_alpha   90.00
_cell.angle_beta   90.00
_cell.angle_gamma   90.00
#
_symmetry.space_group_name_H-M   'P 1'
#
loop_
_entity.id
_entity.type
_entity.pdbx_description
1 polymer ?
#
loop_
_entity_poly.entity_id
_entity_poly.type
_entity_poly.pdbx_seq_one_letter_code
_entity_poly.pdbx_strand_id
1 'polypeptide(L)'
;MTESTTDITLGFRSPQVCKVVGITYRQLDYWDRTGLLGPSLQEASGSGTQRLYTFQDIVTLRVVKRLKDAGTSLHKIRQAFDQLEAEVGSNWREQDITLLSDGTTIYAATSPEEVVDLLQKGQGVFGIAVRPVHDEVRGEIHRLYPDHAEEVSDLGTIAEAAGT
;
A
#
# COMPACT_ATOMS: atom_id res chain seq x y z
N MET A 1 18.95 -21.11 -15.06
CA MET A 1 18.63 -20.15 -16.12
C MET A 1 17.21 -19.63 -16.02
N THR A 2 16.42 -20.25 -15.20
CA THR A 2 15.03 -19.87 -14.99
C THR A 2 14.85 -18.76 -13.94
N GLU A 3 15.89 -18.45 -13.20
CA GLU A 3 15.85 -17.49 -12.09
C GLU A 3 15.62 -16.06 -12.53
N SER A 4 16.24 -15.64 -13.64
CA SER A 4 16.14 -14.29 -14.15
C SER A 4 14.75 -13.96 -14.70
N THR A 5 13.99 -14.97 -15.11
CA THR A 5 12.66 -14.76 -15.67
C THR A 5 11.61 -14.55 -14.58
N THR A 6 11.82 -15.19 -13.42
CA THR A 6 10.90 -15.09 -12.29
C THR A 6 10.94 -13.71 -11.64
N ASP A 7 12.12 -13.13 -11.55
CA ASP A 7 12.29 -11.81 -10.91
C ASP A 7 11.68 -10.67 -11.73
N ILE A 8 11.62 -10.83 -13.05
CA ILE A 8 11.10 -9.78 -13.93
C ILE A 8 9.57 -9.68 -13.86
N THR A 9 8.91 -10.80 -13.57
CA THR A 9 7.45 -10.85 -13.56
C THR A 9 6.83 -10.31 -12.26
N LEU A 10 7.59 -10.25 -11.18
CA LEU A 10 7.08 -9.79 -9.88
C LEU A 10 6.99 -8.27 -9.72
N GLY A 11 7.51 -7.51 -10.68
CA GLY A 11 7.57 -6.07 -10.58
C GLY A 11 6.51 -5.37 -11.43
N PHE A 12 6.05 -4.23 -10.91
CA PHE A 12 5.13 -3.34 -11.63
C PHE A 12 5.87 -2.06 -11.96
N ARG A 13 5.73 -1.61 -13.21
CA ARG A 13 6.34 -0.36 -13.68
C ARG A 13 5.48 0.84 -13.28
N SER A 14 6.09 2.02 -13.29
CA SER A 14 5.40 3.26 -12.91
C SER A 14 4.06 3.48 -13.63
N PRO A 15 3.93 3.28 -14.96
CA PRO A 15 2.64 3.47 -15.61
C PRO A 15 1.56 2.52 -15.10
N GLN A 16 1.92 1.27 -14.80
CA GLN A 16 1.00 0.28 -14.25
C GLN A 16 0.54 0.67 -12.85
N VAL A 17 1.50 1.09 -12.02
CA VAL A 17 1.23 1.55 -10.65
C VAL A 17 0.28 2.74 -10.67
N CYS A 18 0.56 3.74 -11.50
CA CYS A 18 -0.28 4.93 -11.61
C CYS A 18 -1.72 4.58 -11.99
N LYS A 19 -1.88 3.64 -12.91
CA LYS A 19 -3.21 3.23 -13.37
C LYS A 19 -3.99 2.50 -12.28
N VAL A 20 -3.34 1.59 -11.55
CA VAL A 20 -4.00 0.84 -10.48
C VAL A 20 -4.33 1.75 -9.29
N VAL A 21 -3.39 2.61 -8.90
CA VAL A 21 -3.57 3.50 -7.74
C VAL A 21 -4.49 4.67 -8.06
N GLY A 22 -4.49 5.13 -9.30
CA GLY A 22 -5.27 6.30 -9.70
C GLY A 22 -4.56 7.61 -9.42
N ILE A 23 -3.24 7.64 -9.62
CA ILE A 23 -2.40 8.83 -9.42
C ILE A 23 -1.65 9.15 -10.70
N THR A 24 -1.12 10.37 -10.76
CA THR A 24 -0.27 10.80 -11.87
C THR A 24 1.18 10.34 -11.64
N TYR A 25 1.94 10.27 -12.71
CA TYR A 25 3.37 10.00 -12.61
C TYR A 25 4.08 11.04 -11.75
N ARG A 26 3.66 12.31 -11.85
CA ARG A 26 4.23 13.40 -11.05
C ARG A 26 4.04 13.15 -9.55
N GLN A 27 2.86 12.68 -9.15
CA GLN A 27 2.59 12.34 -7.74
C GLN A 27 3.46 11.16 -7.30
N LEU A 28 3.53 10.11 -8.11
CA LEU A 28 4.34 8.94 -7.79
C LEU A 28 5.81 9.31 -7.64
N ASP A 29 6.34 10.10 -8.57
CA ASP A 29 7.72 10.58 -8.53
C ASP A 29 7.99 11.46 -7.31
N TYR A 30 7.08 12.35 -6.99
CA TYR A 30 7.19 13.23 -5.83
C TYR A 30 7.22 12.42 -4.53
N TRP A 31 6.36 11.43 -4.41
CA TRP A 31 6.30 10.58 -3.22
C TRP A 31 7.59 9.77 -3.05
N ASP A 32 8.18 9.31 -4.14
CA ASP A 32 9.48 8.62 -4.09
C ASP A 32 10.58 9.58 -3.65
N ARG A 33 10.69 10.74 -4.30
CA ARG A 33 11.77 11.70 -4.02
C ARG A 33 11.68 12.30 -2.62
N THR A 34 10.50 12.43 -2.06
CA THR A 34 10.32 12.98 -0.71
C THR A 34 10.44 11.90 0.38
N GLY A 35 10.70 10.66 0.00
CA GLY A 35 10.94 9.58 0.95
C GLY A 35 9.68 9.03 1.60
N LEU A 36 8.49 9.28 1.02
CA LEU A 36 7.26 8.70 1.53
C LEU A 36 7.19 7.21 1.19
N LEU A 37 7.31 6.90 -0.08
CA LEU A 37 7.36 5.53 -0.56
C LEU A 37 8.04 5.48 -1.93
N GLY A 38 9.11 4.71 -2.02
CA GLY A 38 9.79 4.40 -3.26
C GLY A 38 9.56 2.96 -3.68
N PRO A 39 10.07 2.59 -4.86
CA PRO A 39 9.94 1.23 -5.37
C PRO A 39 10.80 0.26 -4.55
N SER A 40 10.19 -0.82 -4.07
CA SER A 40 10.91 -1.79 -3.24
C SER A 40 11.78 -2.76 -4.05
N LEU A 41 11.46 -2.99 -5.33
CA LEU A 41 12.20 -3.94 -6.14
C LEU A 41 13.38 -3.31 -6.86
N GLN A 42 13.20 -2.13 -7.46
CA GLN A 42 14.26 -1.49 -8.24
C GLN A 42 14.06 0.01 -8.30
N GLU A 43 15.06 0.75 -7.85
CA GLU A 43 15.11 2.20 -7.97
C GLU A 43 15.58 2.60 -9.37
N ALA A 44 15.15 3.77 -9.83
CA ALA A 44 15.68 4.35 -11.06
C ALA A 44 17.05 4.97 -10.78
N SER A 45 18.09 4.47 -11.45
CA SER A 45 19.44 4.98 -11.32
C SER A 45 19.99 5.34 -12.69
N GLY A 46 19.69 6.55 -13.14
CA GLY A 46 20.12 7.03 -14.46
C GLY A 46 19.16 6.65 -15.57
N SER A 47 19.54 6.96 -16.82
CA SER A 47 18.69 6.70 -17.97
C SER A 47 18.66 5.21 -18.31
N GLY A 48 17.49 4.70 -18.64
CA GLY A 48 17.29 3.31 -19.01
C GLY A 48 16.92 2.39 -17.85
N THR A 49 17.05 2.84 -16.60
CA THR A 49 16.65 2.06 -15.44
C THR A 49 15.22 2.45 -15.03
N GLN A 50 14.36 1.47 -14.89
CA GLN A 50 12.97 1.69 -14.53
C GLN A 50 12.75 1.37 -13.05
N ARG A 51 11.86 2.13 -12.42
CA ARG A 51 11.40 1.81 -11.07
C ARG A 51 10.48 0.61 -11.13
N LEU A 52 10.70 -0.35 -10.23
CA LEU A 52 9.85 -1.53 -10.10
C LEU A 52 9.26 -1.60 -8.70
N TYR A 53 7.95 -1.71 -8.64
CA TYR A 53 7.17 -1.73 -7.41
C TYR A 53 6.61 -3.11 -7.16
N THR A 54 6.49 -3.48 -5.89
CA THR A 54 5.83 -4.72 -5.48
C THR A 54 4.32 -4.53 -5.39
N PHE A 55 3.59 -5.64 -5.28
CA PHE A 55 2.17 -5.61 -4.95
C PHE A 55 1.92 -4.85 -3.64
N GLN A 56 2.75 -5.10 -2.64
CA GLN A 56 2.63 -4.43 -1.34
C GLN A 56 2.85 -2.91 -1.45
N ASP A 57 3.77 -2.49 -2.30
CA ASP A 57 3.97 -1.08 -2.59
C ASP A 57 2.70 -0.45 -3.15
N ILE A 58 2.02 -1.15 -4.06
CA ILE A 58 0.79 -0.65 -4.67
C ILE A 58 -0.33 -0.52 -3.63
N VAL A 59 -0.46 -1.49 -2.73
CA VAL A 59 -1.43 -1.42 -1.63
C VAL A 59 -1.16 -0.19 -0.78
N THR A 60 0.11 0.02 -0.40
CA THR A 60 0.51 1.17 0.41
C THR A 60 0.19 2.49 -0.30
N LEU A 61 0.50 2.59 -1.59
CA LEU A 61 0.22 3.79 -2.37
C LEU A 61 -1.27 4.07 -2.47
N ARG A 62 -2.10 3.03 -2.58
CA ARG A 62 -3.55 3.19 -2.60
C ARG A 62 -4.07 3.75 -1.26
N VAL A 63 -3.52 3.26 -0.15
CA VAL A 63 -3.85 3.78 1.18
C VAL A 63 -3.42 5.25 1.29
N VAL A 64 -2.21 5.58 0.83
CA VAL A 64 -1.71 6.96 0.83
C VAL A 64 -2.65 7.87 0.05
N LYS A 65 -3.07 7.44 -1.14
CA LYS A 65 -3.98 8.24 -1.96
C LYS A 65 -5.27 8.54 -1.22
N ARG A 66 -5.87 7.55 -0.58
CA ARG A 66 -7.11 7.74 0.17
C ARG A 66 -6.93 8.70 1.35
N LEU A 67 -5.83 8.58 2.07
CA LEU A 67 -5.52 9.50 3.16
C LEU A 67 -5.30 10.92 2.65
N LYS A 68 -4.61 11.06 1.52
CA LYS A 68 -4.40 12.37 0.88
C LYS A 68 -5.72 12.99 0.43
N ASP A 69 -6.57 12.20 -0.19
CA ASP A 69 -7.87 12.67 -0.67
C ASP A 69 -8.76 13.11 0.50
N ALA A 70 -8.57 12.52 1.67
CA ALA A 70 -9.27 12.90 2.90
C ALA A 70 -8.65 14.12 3.59
N GLY A 71 -7.57 14.68 3.05
CA GLY A 71 -6.96 15.91 3.57
C GLY A 71 -5.77 15.73 4.48
N THR A 72 -5.27 14.50 4.66
CA THR A 72 -4.12 14.24 5.51
C THR A 72 -2.82 14.61 4.77
N SER A 73 -1.90 15.28 5.47
CA SER A 73 -0.62 15.65 4.87
C SER A 73 0.30 14.46 4.70
N LEU A 74 1.19 14.53 3.71
CA LEU A 74 2.18 13.47 3.48
C LEU A 74 3.08 13.24 4.69
N HIS A 75 3.44 14.32 5.39
CA HIS A 75 4.26 14.22 6.60
C HIS A 75 3.57 13.39 7.69
N LYS A 76 2.29 13.62 7.89
CA LYS A 76 1.48 12.87 8.87
C LYS A 76 1.33 11.40 8.47
N ILE A 77 1.13 11.15 7.18
CA ILE A 77 1.02 9.79 6.66
C ILE A 77 2.33 9.03 6.89
N ARG A 78 3.45 9.67 6.59
CA ARG A 78 4.77 9.06 6.79
C ARG A 78 5.02 8.72 8.26
N GLN A 79 4.71 9.64 9.16
CA GLN A 79 4.84 9.40 10.60
C GLN A 79 3.97 8.22 11.05
N ALA A 80 2.73 8.15 10.55
CA ALA A 80 1.81 7.08 10.90
C ALA A 80 2.31 5.72 10.41
N PHE A 81 2.86 5.66 9.21
CA PHE A 81 3.38 4.42 8.66
C PHE A 81 4.61 3.93 9.43
N ASP A 82 5.52 4.84 9.79
CA ASP A 82 6.68 4.50 10.60
C ASP A 82 6.26 3.92 11.96
N GLN A 83 5.27 4.55 12.59
CA GLN A 83 4.74 4.09 13.86
C GLN A 83 4.04 2.74 13.72
N LEU A 84 3.25 2.57 12.65
CA LEU A 84 2.53 1.34 12.39
C LEU A 84 3.49 0.16 12.20
N GLU A 85 4.55 0.36 11.45
CA GLU A 85 5.58 -0.67 11.27
C GLU A 85 6.27 -1.02 12.58
N ALA A 86 6.53 -0.03 13.43
CA ALA A 86 7.14 -0.26 14.73
C ALA A 86 6.23 -1.05 15.69
N GLU A 87 4.92 -0.79 15.65
CA GLU A 87 3.97 -1.39 16.58
C GLU A 87 3.41 -2.74 16.10
N VAL A 88 3.13 -2.86 14.82
CA VAL A 88 2.42 -4.02 14.25
C VAL A 88 3.35 -4.91 13.43
N GLY A 89 4.37 -4.34 12.82
CA GLY A 89 5.29 -5.04 11.95
C GLY A 89 5.12 -4.63 10.49
N SER A 90 6.05 -5.07 9.64
CA SER A 90 6.06 -4.70 8.21
C SER A 90 4.94 -5.35 7.41
N ASN A 91 4.26 -6.37 7.97
CA ASN A 91 3.16 -7.06 7.29
C ASN A 91 1.79 -6.45 7.59
N TRP A 92 1.73 -5.20 8.06
CA TRP A 92 0.47 -4.54 8.41
C TRP A 92 -0.50 -4.45 7.21
N ARG A 93 0.04 -4.43 6.00
CA ARG A 93 -0.76 -4.34 4.77
C ARG A 93 -1.64 -5.55 4.53
N GLU A 94 -1.31 -6.66 5.17
CA GLU A 94 -2.03 -7.93 5.04
C GLU A 94 -2.96 -8.22 6.23
N GLN A 95 -2.95 -7.35 7.22
CA GLN A 95 -3.72 -7.53 8.44
C GLN A 95 -5.05 -6.77 8.41
N ASP A 96 -5.97 -7.19 9.26
CA ASP A 96 -7.26 -6.51 9.45
C ASP A 96 -7.07 -5.29 10.32
N ILE A 97 -6.53 -4.23 9.72
CA ILE A 97 -6.27 -2.97 10.40
C ILE A 97 -7.18 -1.90 9.79
N THR A 98 -7.75 -1.06 10.63
CA THR A 98 -8.46 0.14 10.21
C THR A 98 -7.65 1.35 10.63
N LEU A 99 -7.34 2.20 9.66
CA LEU A 99 -6.70 3.47 9.91
C LEU A 99 -7.78 4.53 10.06
N LEU A 100 -7.79 5.21 11.19
CA LEU A 100 -8.76 6.27 11.48
C LEU A 100 -8.05 7.60 11.56
N SER A 101 -8.60 8.61 10.92
CA SER A 101 -8.02 9.95 10.92
C SER A 101 -9.03 10.97 11.44
N ASP A 102 -8.55 11.88 12.26
CA ASP A 102 -9.29 13.05 12.69
C ASP A 102 -8.95 14.30 11.87
N GLY A 103 -8.21 14.12 10.77
CA GLY A 103 -7.69 15.20 9.93
C GLY A 103 -6.31 15.69 10.34
N THR A 104 -5.87 15.37 11.55
CA THR A 104 -4.57 15.77 12.08
C THR A 104 -3.70 14.58 12.45
N THR A 105 -4.30 13.58 13.08
CA THR A 105 -3.60 12.38 13.56
C THR A 105 -4.21 11.14 12.92
N ILE A 106 -3.40 10.12 12.72
CA ILE A 106 -3.83 8.83 12.21
C ILE A 106 -3.69 7.81 13.33
N TYR A 107 -4.75 7.06 13.58
CA TYR A 107 -4.81 6.01 14.58
C TYR A 107 -4.99 4.66 13.89
N ALA A 108 -4.34 3.62 14.40
CA ALA A 108 -4.51 2.26 13.89
C ALA A 108 -5.32 1.45 14.89
N ALA A 109 -6.43 0.89 14.40
CA ALA A 109 -7.26 -0.02 15.19
C ALA A 109 -7.10 -1.43 14.65
N THR A 110 -6.79 -2.37 15.51
CA THR A 110 -6.56 -3.77 15.14
C THR A 110 -7.76 -4.67 15.46
N SER A 111 -8.84 -4.09 15.99
CA SER A 111 -10.07 -4.82 16.31
C SER A 111 -11.28 -3.92 16.11
N PRO A 112 -12.48 -4.51 15.89
CA PRO A 112 -13.71 -3.71 15.81
C PRO A 112 -13.98 -2.91 17.09
N GLU A 113 -13.62 -3.43 18.24
CA GLU A 113 -13.79 -2.76 19.53
C GLU A 113 -12.96 -1.50 19.63
N GLU A 114 -11.72 -1.55 19.13
CA GLU A 114 -10.85 -0.36 19.07
C GLU A 114 -11.41 0.70 18.15
N VAL A 115 -11.98 0.29 17.01
CA VAL A 115 -12.63 1.24 16.08
C VAL A 115 -13.77 1.97 16.80
N VAL A 116 -14.63 1.23 17.46
CA VAL A 116 -15.76 1.82 18.20
C VAL A 116 -15.28 2.75 19.29
N ASP A 117 -14.26 2.35 20.05
CA ASP A 117 -13.69 3.15 21.13
C ASP A 117 -13.14 4.48 20.61
N LEU A 118 -12.38 4.46 19.52
CA LEU A 118 -11.83 5.66 18.91
C LEU A 118 -12.93 6.60 18.39
N LEU A 119 -13.99 6.02 17.79
CA LEU A 119 -15.12 6.80 17.30
C LEU A 119 -15.90 7.44 18.44
N GLN A 120 -16.13 6.71 19.53
CA GLN A 120 -16.83 7.23 20.70
C GLN A 120 -16.06 8.36 21.38
N LYS A 121 -14.74 8.30 21.35
CA LYS A 121 -13.88 9.36 21.87
C LYS A 121 -13.79 10.56 20.93
N GLY A 122 -14.43 10.50 19.77
CA GLY A 122 -14.38 11.57 18.78
C GLY A 122 -13.05 11.71 18.07
N GLN A 123 -12.23 10.69 18.10
CA GLN A 123 -10.88 10.72 17.53
C GLN A 123 -10.83 10.31 16.06
N GLY A 124 -11.88 9.69 15.55
CA GLY A 124 -11.92 9.30 14.15
C GLY A 124 -13.11 9.89 13.42
N VAL A 125 -12.86 10.57 12.31
CA VAL A 125 -13.92 11.09 11.42
C VAL A 125 -13.86 10.47 10.03
N PHE A 126 -12.74 9.81 9.70
CA PHE A 126 -12.53 9.13 8.43
C PHE A 126 -11.74 7.86 8.69
N GLY A 127 -12.18 6.76 8.08
CA GLY A 127 -11.54 5.47 8.28
C GLY A 127 -11.23 4.75 6.98
N ILE A 128 -10.12 4.03 6.95
CA ILE A 128 -9.73 3.15 5.85
C ILE A 128 -9.46 1.78 6.44
N ALA A 129 -10.27 0.80 6.05
CA ALA A 129 -9.98 -0.60 6.36
C ALA A 129 -8.93 -1.08 5.34
N VAL A 130 -7.79 -1.53 5.83
CA VAL A 130 -6.65 -1.86 4.97
C VAL A 130 -6.92 -3.12 4.15
N ARG A 131 -7.50 -4.16 4.74
CA ARG A 131 -7.73 -5.41 4.01
C ARG A 131 -8.62 -5.27 2.78
N PRO A 132 -9.75 -4.54 2.82
CA PRO A 132 -10.52 -4.27 1.61
C PRO A 132 -9.72 -3.54 0.53
N VAL A 133 -8.80 -2.63 0.90
CA VAL A 133 -7.93 -1.97 -0.06
C VAL A 133 -7.01 -2.98 -0.74
N HIS A 134 -6.43 -3.88 0.04
CA HIS A 134 -5.61 -4.99 -0.47
C HIS A 134 -6.39 -5.80 -1.51
N ASP A 135 -7.63 -6.16 -1.19
CA ASP A 135 -8.48 -6.96 -2.08
C ASP A 135 -8.89 -6.18 -3.34
N GLU A 136 -9.15 -4.89 -3.22
CA GLU A 136 -9.43 -4.03 -4.36
C GLU A 136 -8.25 -3.95 -5.33
N VAL A 137 -7.05 -3.77 -4.78
CA VAL A 137 -5.82 -3.70 -5.60
C VAL A 137 -5.61 -5.02 -6.32
N ARG A 138 -5.80 -6.15 -5.64
CA ARG A 138 -5.69 -7.46 -6.26
C ARG A 138 -6.67 -7.60 -7.42
N GLY A 139 -7.93 -7.24 -7.21
CA GLY A 139 -8.96 -7.31 -8.24
C GLY A 139 -8.66 -6.42 -9.43
N GLU A 140 -8.16 -5.21 -9.18
CA GLU A 140 -7.81 -4.27 -10.23
C GLU A 140 -6.64 -4.78 -11.08
N ILE A 141 -5.65 -5.40 -10.44
CA ILE A 141 -4.52 -6.01 -11.15
C ILE A 141 -4.99 -7.18 -12.01
N HIS A 142 -5.87 -8.03 -11.49
CA HIS A 142 -6.45 -9.13 -12.28
C HIS A 142 -7.17 -8.60 -13.53
N ARG A 143 -7.88 -7.49 -13.39
CA ARG A 143 -8.63 -6.89 -14.49
C ARG A 143 -7.73 -6.22 -15.52
N LEU A 144 -6.74 -5.43 -15.06
CA LEU A 144 -5.90 -4.62 -15.94
C LEU A 144 -4.67 -5.37 -16.45
N TYR A 145 -4.12 -6.23 -15.64
CA TYR A 145 -2.86 -6.92 -15.94
C TYR A 145 -2.97 -8.41 -15.62
N PRO A 146 -3.72 -9.17 -16.44
CA PRO A 146 -3.92 -10.60 -16.19
C PRO A 146 -2.63 -11.40 -16.10
N ASP A 147 -1.56 -10.94 -16.75
CA ASP A 147 -0.26 -11.62 -16.72
C ASP A 147 0.35 -11.62 -15.30
N HIS A 148 -0.05 -10.69 -14.45
CA HIS A 148 0.40 -10.63 -13.06
C HIS A 148 -0.59 -11.28 -12.08
N ALA A 149 -1.72 -11.78 -12.57
CA ALA A 149 -2.79 -12.28 -11.72
C ALA A 149 -2.38 -13.47 -10.87
N GLU A 150 -1.64 -14.41 -11.45
CA GLU A 150 -1.19 -15.61 -10.73
C GLU A 150 -0.24 -15.25 -9.59
N GLU A 151 0.67 -14.33 -9.82
CA GLU A 151 1.65 -13.89 -8.83
C GLU A 151 0.97 -13.27 -7.61
N VAL A 152 -0.04 -12.44 -7.86
CA VAL A 152 -0.80 -11.79 -6.79
C VAL A 152 -1.62 -12.81 -6.01
N SER A 153 -2.18 -13.80 -6.70
CA SER A 153 -2.92 -14.89 -6.06
C SER A 153 -2.03 -15.76 -5.18
N ASP A 154 -0.84 -16.08 -5.68
CA ASP A 154 0.13 -16.88 -4.93
C ASP A 154 0.58 -16.16 -3.66
N LEU A 155 0.83 -14.86 -3.73
CA LEU A 155 1.19 -14.06 -2.57
C LEU A 155 0.07 -14.07 -1.51
N GLY A 156 -1.17 -13.96 -1.97
CA GLY A 156 -2.32 -14.04 -1.08
C GLY A 156 -2.44 -15.40 -0.40
N THR A 157 -2.23 -16.45 -1.15
CA THR A 157 -2.28 -17.82 -0.63
C THR A 157 -1.17 -18.07 0.40
N ILE A 158 0.03 -17.61 0.12
CA ILE A 158 1.15 -17.73 1.05
C ILE A 158 0.85 -16.98 2.36
N ALA A 159 0.31 -15.78 2.27
CA ALA A 159 -0.05 -15.00 3.45
C ALA A 159 -1.11 -15.69 4.31
N GLU A 160 -2.11 -16.30 3.68
CA GLU A 160 -3.15 -17.06 4.38
C GLU A 160 -2.57 -18.29 5.05
N ALA A 161 -1.70 -19.02 4.36
CA ALA A 161 -1.06 -20.20 4.92
C ALA A 161 -0.15 -19.84 6.10
N ALA A 162 0.54 -18.72 6.04
CA ALA A 162 1.40 -18.24 7.12
C ALA A 162 0.59 -17.75 8.32
N GLY A 163 -0.65 -17.31 8.09
CA GLY A 163 -1.55 -16.83 9.14
C GLY A 163 -2.25 -17.93 9.91
N THR A 164 -2.16 -19.15 9.46
CA THR A 164 -2.75 -20.30 10.13
C THR A 164 -1.70 -21.06 10.96
#